data_582040047dcd80817d6bff18596abcd2
#
_entry.id   582040047dcd80817d6bff18596abcd2
#
_cell.length_a   1.000
_cell.length_b   1.000
_cell.length_c   1.000
_cell.angle_alpha   90.00
_cell.angle_beta   90.00
_cell.angle_gamma   90.00
#
_symmetry.space_group_name_H-M   'P 1'
#
loop_
_entity.id
_entity.type
_entity.pdbx_description
1 polymer ?
#
loop_
_entity_poly.entity_id
_entity_poly.type
_entity_poly.pdbx_seq_one_letter_code
_entity_poly.pdbx_strand_id
1 'polypeptide(L)'
;MGSEMCIRDRELKPVKKAVQPYIDKILEDKTVATLVDTVIPVEKLVTPKPAPQPKPKPKSKADIKRERGAKIVRAARSRIGDPYVWGGTGPHSFDCSGLVVWAHQQLGINIPRTSQDQIAGGHAVARKNLQPGDIVAFYGDASHVGVYSGHNKVIHAPYEGQTVREVALSSMPYYGATRYY
;
A
#
# COMPACT_ATOMS: atom_id res chain seq x y z
N MET A 1 -12.82 6.52 -9.70
CA MET A 1 -12.56 7.63 -10.67
C MET A 1 -12.49 8.98 -9.93
N GLY A 2 -11.69 9.17 -8.92
CA GLY A 2 -11.71 10.40 -8.12
C GLY A 2 -10.35 10.91 -7.61
N SER A 3 -9.25 10.18 -7.78
CA SER A 3 -8.00 10.56 -7.14
C SER A 3 -6.94 11.22 -8.06
N GLU A 4 -6.98 11.00 -9.36
CA GLU A 4 -5.98 11.60 -10.26
C GLU A 4 -6.29 13.05 -10.63
N MET A 5 -7.56 13.46 -10.63
CA MET A 5 -7.97 14.84 -10.90
C MET A 5 -7.56 15.80 -9.76
N CYS A 6 -7.43 15.28 -8.51
CA CYS A 6 -7.08 16.09 -7.34
C CYS A 6 -5.59 16.50 -7.26
N ILE A 7 -4.68 15.71 -7.84
CA ILE A 7 -3.23 15.99 -7.78
C ILE A 7 -2.86 17.05 -8.82
N ARG A 8 -3.39 16.95 -10.04
CA ARG A 8 -3.13 17.93 -11.12
C ARG A 8 -3.67 19.32 -10.81
N ASP A 9 -4.82 19.41 -10.13
CA ASP A 9 -5.41 20.69 -9.74
C ASP A 9 -4.65 21.39 -8.59
N ARG A 10 -3.97 20.64 -7.70
CA ARG A 10 -3.18 21.25 -6.62
C ARG A 10 -1.88 21.88 -7.12
N GLU A 11 -1.22 21.31 -8.12
CA GLU A 11 0.02 21.85 -8.66
C GLU A 11 -0.20 23.07 -9.56
N LEU A 12 -1.36 23.17 -10.21
CA LEU A 12 -1.67 24.29 -11.12
C LEU A 12 -2.28 25.51 -10.41
N LYS A 13 -2.87 25.37 -9.22
CA LYS A 13 -3.47 26.47 -8.47
C LYS A 13 -2.50 27.60 -8.12
N PRO A 14 -1.27 27.36 -7.63
CA PRO A 14 -0.33 28.45 -7.35
C PRO A 14 0.11 29.18 -8.62
N VAL A 15 0.31 28.47 -9.74
CA VAL A 15 0.71 29.06 -11.01
C VAL A 15 -0.42 29.91 -11.61
N LYS A 16 -1.65 29.40 -11.60
CA LYS A 16 -2.82 30.19 -12.05
C LYS A 16 -2.98 31.46 -11.23
N LYS A 17 -2.84 31.40 -9.92
CA LYS A 17 -2.95 32.57 -9.02
C LYS A 17 -1.84 33.59 -9.25
N ALA A 18 -0.64 33.14 -9.59
CA ALA A 18 0.51 34.04 -9.85
C ALA A 18 0.42 34.76 -11.21
N VAL A 19 -0.15 34.12 -12.24
CA VAL A 19 -0.22 34.69 -13.60
C VAL A 19 -1.53 35.40 -13.91
N GLN A 20 -2.60 35.17 -13.13
CA GLN A 20 -3.92 35.76 -13.36
C GLN A 20 -3.89 37.29 -13.48
N PRO A 21 -3.19 38.05 -12.60
CA PRO A 21 -3.15 39.52 -12.72
C PRO A 21 -2.49 40.03 -14.01
N TYR A 22 -1.58 39.24 -14.58
CA TYR A 22 -0.93 39.57 -15.84
C TYR A 22 -1.84 39.31 -17.05
N ILE A 23 -2.61 38.21 -16.98
CA ILE A 23 -3.60 37.87 -18.01
C ILE A 23 -4.72 38.89 -18.04
N ASP A 24 -5.24 39.29 -16.89
CA ASP A 24 -6.31 40.27 -16.77
C ASP A 24 -5.86 41.64 -17.33
N LYS A 25 -4.62 42.07 -17.04
CA LYS A 25 -4.04 43.30 -17.53
C LYS A 25 -3.79 43.30 -19.07
N ILE A 26 -3.46 42.14 -19.65
CA ILE A 26 -3.31 41.98 -21.11
C ILE A 26 -4.67 42.00 -21.81
N LEU A 27 -5.70 41.46 -21.19
CA LEU A 27 -7.06 41.42 -21.73
C LEU A 27 -7.82 42.77 -21.62
N GLU A 28 -7.39 43.67 -20.73
CA GLU A 28 -7.94 45.05 -20.63
C GLU A 28 -7.44 45.97 -21.78
N ASP A 29 -6.34 45.57 -22.45
CA ASP A 29 -5.84 46.34 -23.63
C ASP A 29 -6.71 46.01 -24.86
N LYS A 30 -7.57 46.95 -25.25
CA LYS A 30 -8.47 46.82 -26.40
C LYS A 30 -7.78 46.48 -27.71
N THR A 31 -6.48 46.79 -27.82
CA THR A 31 -5.67 46.49 -29.01
C THR A 31 -5.34 45.01 -29.12
N VAL A 32 -5.14 44.37 -27.98
CA VAL A 32 -4.83 42.90 -27.89
C VAL A 32 -6.09 42.08 -28.10
N ALA A 33 -7.23 42.50 -27.55
CA ALA A 33 -8.52 41.82 -27.73
C ALA A 33 -8.94 41.74 -29.22
N THR A 34 -8.69 42.81 -29.98
CA THR A 34 -9.02 42.83 -31.43
C THR A 34 -8.08 41.95 -32.26
N LEU A 35 -6.83 41.76 -31.82
CA LEU A 35 -5.86 40.89 -32.49
C LEU A 35 -6.12 39.40 -32.20
N VAL A 36 -6.59 39.08 -31.01
CA VAL A 36 -6.91 37.69 -30.63
C VAL A 36 -8.10 37.16 -31.44
N ASP A 37 -9.12 37.96 -31.64
CA ASP A 37 -10.29 37.56 -32.42
C ASP A 37 -10.04 37.41 -33.90
N THR A 38 -9.02 38.17 -34.46
CA THR A 38 -8.77 38.18 -35.89
C THR A 38 -7.75 37.13 -36.34
N VAL A 39 -6.84 36.69 -35.45
CA VAL A 39 -5.68 35.88 -35.83
C VAL A 39 -5.79 34.40 -35.43
N ILE A 40 -6.58 34.06 -34.45
CA ILE A 40 -6.74 32.66 -34.00
C ILE A 40 -8.21 32.36 -33.70
N PRO A 41 -8.95 31.65 -34.59
CA PRO A 41 -10.22 31.08 -34.22
C PRO A 41 -9.95 30.00 -33.14
N VAL A 42 -10.31 30.30 -31.88
CA VAL A 42 -10.07 29.48 -30.68
C VAL A 42 -10.70 28.09 -30.79
N GLU A 43 -11.66 27.91 -31.71
CA GLU A 43 -12.27 26.60 -32.00
C GLU A 43 -11.35 25.57 -32.65
N LYS A 44 -10.14 25.96 -33.11
CA LYS A 44 -9.16 25.04 -33.73
C LYS A 44 -7.95 24.71 -32.86
N LEU A 45 -7.87 25.17 -31.62
CA LEU A 45 -6.97 24.60 -30.63
C LEU A 45 -7.57 23.27 -30.13
N VAL A 46 -7.60 22.30 -31.04
CA VAL A 46 -7.85 20.90 -30.70
C VAL A 46 -6.74 20.49 -29.72
N THR A 47 -7.05 20.53 -28.44
CA THR A 47 -6.26 19.79 -27.45
C THR A 47 -6.16 18.36 -28.00
N PRO A 48 -4.95 17.82 -28.21
CA PRO A 48 -4.83 16.44 -28.70
C PRO A 48 -5.59 15.56 -27.74
N LYS A 49 -6.67 14.91 -28.24
CA LYS A 49 -7.42 13.91 -27.48
C LYS A 49 -6.36 12.94 -26.91
N PRO A 50 -6.30 12.76 -25.58
CA PRO A 50 -5.32 11.82 -25.01
C PRO A 50 -5.46 10.48 -25.74
N ALA A 51 -4.35 10.00 -26.28
CA ALA A 51 -4.34 8.69 -26.93
C ALA A 51 -5.00 7.66 -26.02
N PRO A 52 -5.83 6.74 -26.56
CA PRO A 52 -6.47 5.72 -25.74
C PRO A 52 -5.39 4.98 -24.95
N GLN A 53 -5.39 5.10 -23.64
CA GLN A 53 -4.46 4.34 -22.81
C GLN A 53 -4.71 2.85 -23.09
N PRO A 54 -3.68 2.07 -23.36
CA PRO A 54 -3.87 0.64 -23.60
C PRO A 54 -4.56 0.04 -22.38
N LYS A 55 -5.69 -0.64 -22.63
CA LYS A 55 -6.44 -1.34 -21.56
C LYS A 55 -5.47 -2.25 -20.81
N PRO A 56 -5.44 -2.19 -19.46
CA PRO A 56 -4.52 -3.00 -18.66
C PRO A 56 -4.73 -4.49 -19.03
N LYS A 57 -3.65 -5.17 -19.37
CA LYS A 57 -3.69 -6.61 -19.65
C LYS A 57 -4.26 -7.35 -18.43
N PRO A 58 -5.11 -8.38 -18.60
CA PRO A 58 -5.61 -9.16 -17.49
C PRO A 58 -4.42 -9.71 -16.68
N LYS A 59 -4.44 -9.49 -15.36
CA LYS A 59 -3.39 -9.93 -14.46
C LYS A 59 -3.36 -11.46 -14.39
N SER A 60 -2.18 -12.05 -14.42
CA SER A 60 -2.04 -13.50 -14.19
C SER A 60 -2.39 -13.86 -12.74
N LYS A 61 -2.71 -15.14 -12.47
CA LYS A 61 -2.93 -15.63 -11.09
C LYS A 61 -1.71 -15.35 -10.18
N ALA A 62 -0.50 -15.42 -10.73
CA ALA A 62 0.73 -15.13 -10.01
C ALA A 62 0.84 -13.64 -9.64
N ASP A 63 0.45 -12.73 -10.54
CA ASP A 63 0.48 -11.29 -10.28
C ASP A 63 -0.57 -10.90 -9.22
N ILE A 64 -1.77 -11.50 -9.28
CA ILE A 64 -2.82 -11.30 -8.27
C ILE A 64 -2.31 -11.75 -6.90
N LYS A 65 -1.65 -12.90 -6.83
CA LYS A 65 -1.08 -13.44 -5.59
C LYS A 65 0.01 -12.51 -5.01
N ARG A 66 0.94 -12.06 -5.84
CA ARG A 66 1.98 -11.10 -5.45
C ARG A 66 1.38 -9.78 -4.93
N GLU A 67 0.35 -9.29 -5.59
CA GLU A 67 -0.33 -8.06 -5.20
C GLU A 67 -1.02 -8.20 -3.83
N ARG A 68 -1.69 -9.35 -3.58
CA ARG A 68 -2.29 -9.67 -2.29
C ARG A 68 -1.24 -9.68 -1.18
N GLY A 69 -0.15 -10.40 -1.37
CA GLY A 69 0.94 -10.44 -0.41
C GLY A 69 1.54 -9.06 -0.13
N ALA A 70 1.76 -8.25 -1.18
CA ALA A 70 2.24 -6.89 -1.02
C ALA A 70 1.26 -5.99 -0.25
N LYS A 71 -0.05 -6.20 -0.38
CA LYS A 71 -1.08 -5.48 0.39
C LYS A 71 -1.04 -5.87 1.87
N ILE A 72 -0.89 -7.16 2.20
CA ILE A 72 -0.73 -7.65 3.57
C ILE A 72 0.50 -6.99 4.23
N VAL A 73 1.64 -6.98 3.53
CA VAL A 73 2.86 -6.33 4.02
C VAL A 73 2.64 -4.84 4.26
N ARG A 74 1.97 -4.13 3.35
CA ARG A 74 1.68 -2.70 3.55
C ARG A 74 0.80 -2.46 4.77
N ALA A 75 -0.22 -3.30 4.99
CA ALA A 75 -1.05 -3.24 6.16
C ALA A 75 -0.22 -3.42 7.44
N ALA A 76 0.55 -4.50 7.57
CA ALA A 76 1.41 -4.74 8.72
C ALA A 76 2.44 -3.60 8.92
N ARG A 77 3.06 -3.11 7.84
CA ARG A 77 4.06 -2.04 7.89
C ARG A 77 3.49 -0.71 8.39
N SER A 78 2.22 -0.42 8.09
CA SER A 78 1.55 0.80 8.58
C SER A 78 1.32 0.80 10.10
N ARG A 79 1.57 -0.33 10.78
CA ARG A 79 1.45 -0.49 12.23
C ARG A 79 2.80 -0.47 12.95
N ILE A 80 3.92 -0.29 12.22
CA ILE A 80 5.23 -0.15 12.85
C ILE A 80 5.21 1.06 13.80
N GLY A 81 5.64 0.83 15.04
CA GLY A 81 5.58 1.81 16.14
C GLY A 81 4.38 1.63 17.07
N ASP A 82 3.32 0.92 16.67
CA ASP A 82 2.19 0.64 17.55
C ASP A 82 2.61 -0.29 18.70
N PRO A 83 2.11 -0.09 19.93
CA PRO A 83 2.54 -0.85 21.10
C PRO A 83 2.08 -2.32 21.05
N TYR A 84 2.91 -3.20 21.61
CA TYR A 84 2.49 -4.55 21.93
C TYR A 84 1.53 -4.54 23.13
N VAL A 85 0.42 -5.25 22.99
CA VAL A 85 -0.52 -5.55 24.10
C VAL A 85 -0.99 -6.99 23.94
N TRP A 86 -0.84 -7.79 24.99
CA TRP A 86 -1.31 -9.18 24.98
C TRP A 86 -2.80 -9.25 24.65
N GLY A 87 -3.18 -10.12 23.70
CA GLY A 87 -4.55 -10.20 23.19
C GLY A 87 -4.96 -9.10 22.21
N GLY A 88 -4.10 -8.12 21.94
CA GLY A 88 -4.37 -7.00 21.03
C GLY A 88 -4.52 -7.44 19.58
N THR A 89 -5.59 -6.96 18.91
CA THR A 89 -5.91 -7.23 17.50
C THR A 89 -6.06 -5.97 16.67
N GLY A 90 -5.59 -4.82 17.20
CA GLY A 90 -5.67 -3.51 16.54
C GLY A 90 -6.91 -2.70 16.93
N PRO A 91 -7.08 -1.52 16.35
CA PRO A 91 -6.24 -0.92 15.31
C PRO A 91 -4.95 -0.24 15.80
N HIS A 92 -4.75 -0.05 17.12
CA HIS A 92 -3.66 0.76 17.69
C HIS A 92 -2.75 -0.02 18.65
N SER A 93 -3.03 -1.29 18.90
CA SER A 93 -2.19 -2.17 19.71
C SER A 93 -2.35 -3.62 19.24
N PHE A 94 -1.30 -4.40 19.35
CA PHE A 94 -1.25 -5.76 18.78
C PHE A 94 -0.43 -6.70 19.63
N ASP A 95 -0.85 -7.97 19.69
CA ASP A 95 0.08 -9.07 19.91
C ASP A 95 0.59 -9.64 18.57
N CYS A 96 1.48 -10.61 18.62
CA CYS A 96 2.13 -11.17 17.43
C CYS A 96 1.11 -11.72 16.42
N SER A 97 0.19 -12.57 16.84
CA SER A 97 -0.83 -13.19 15.99
C SER A 97 -1.96 -12.23 15.64
N GLY A 98 -2.30 -11.28 16.52
CA GLY A 98 -3.29 -10.23 16.27
C GLY A 98 -2.87 -9.25 15.17
N LEU A 99 -1.60 -8.88 15.09
CA LEU A 99 -1.06 -8.10 13.98
C LEU A 99 -1.25 -8.83 12.65
N VAL A 100 -0.97 -10.14 12.63
CA VAL A 100 -1.12 -10.98 11.44
C VAL A 100 -2.59 -11.10 11.03
N VAL A 101 -3.51 -11.33 12.00
CA VAL A 101 -4.97 -11.33 11.74
C VAL A 101 -5.40 -10.00 11.14
N TRP A 102 -5.04 -8.90 11.78
CA TRP A 102 -5.43 -7.57 11.34
C TRP A 102 -4.95 -7.27 9.91
N ALA A 103 -3.70 -7.60 9.59
CA ALA A 103 -3.14 -7.37 8.27
C ALA A 103 -3.88 -8.16 7.16
N HIS A 104 -4.27 -9.41 7.44
CA HIS A 104 -5.04 -10.24 6.51
C HIS A 104 -6.49 -9.75 6.36
N GLN A 105 -7.12 -9.32 7.45
CA GLN A 105 -8.48 -8.77 7.44
C GLN A 105 -8.63 -7.52 6.58
N GLN A 106 -7.56 -6.72 6.41
CA GLN A 106 -7.57 -5.57 5.47
C GLN A 106 -7.83 -5.99 4.01
N LEU A 107 -7.69 -7.29 3.71
CA LEU A 107 -7.98 -7.86 2.39
C LEU A 107 -9.20 -8.79 2.40
N GLY A 108 -9.96 -8.83 3.49
CA GLY A 108 -11.09 -9.74 3.67
C GLY A 108 -10.67 -11.21 3.84
N ILE A 109 -9.41 -11.48 4.24
CA ILE A 109 -8.92 -12.83 4.48
C ILE A 109 -9.05 -13.12 5.98
N ASN A 110 -9.90 -14.08 6.32
CA ASN A 110 -10.05 -14.54 7.69
C ASN A 110 -9.05 -15.65 7.98
N ILE A 111 -8.30 -15.51 9.07
CA ILE A 111 -7.34 -16.49 9.55
C ILE A 111 -7.55 -16.76 11.05
N PRO A 112 -7.07 -17.89 11.58
CA PRO A 112 -7.18 -18.21 13.01
C PRO A 112 -6.52 -17.16 13.90
N ARG A 113 -6.95 -17.13 15.18
CA ARG A 113 -6.46 -16.13 16.15
C ARG A 113 -5.08 -16.44 16.72
N THR A 114 -4.80 -17.71 17.02
CA THR A 114 -3.56 -18.10 17.70
C THR A 114 -2.42 -18.37 16.70
N SER A 115 -1.18 -18.19 17.14
CA SER A 115 0.00 -18.42 16.28
C SER A 115 0.08 -19.86 15.79
N GLN A 116 -0.24 -20.83 16.67
CA GLN A 116 -0.27 -22.25 16.35
C GLN A 116 -1.31 -22.58 15.28
N ASP A 117 -2.54 -22.10 15.46
CA ASP A 117 -3.62 -22.33 14.49
C ASP A 117 -3.34 -21.62 13.15
N GLN A 118 -2.70 -20.45 13.19
CA GLN A 118 -2.30 -19.75 11.98
C GLN A 118 -1.32 -20.56 11.14
N ILE A 119 -0.31 -21.15 11.77
CA ILE A 119 0.68 -21.94 11.02
C ILE A 119 0.10 -23.28 10.53
N ALA A 120 -0.83 -23.87 11.29
CA ALA A 120 -1.47 -25.14 10.95
C ALA A 120 -2.56 -25.02 9.87
N GLY A 121 -3.28 -23.89 9.85
CA GLY A 121 -4.51 -23.75 9.05
C GLY A 121 -4.32 -23.28 7.61
N GLY A 122 -3.12 -22.83 7.21
CA GLY A 122 -2.85 -22.35 5.85
C GLY A 122 -2.09 -23.37 4.99
N HIS A 123 -1.73 -22.96 3.79
CA HIS A 123 -0.89 -23.75 2.89
C HIS A 123 0.57 -23.64 3.30
N ALA A 124 1.20 -24.75 3.72
CA ALA A 124 2.60 -24.77 4.10
C ALA A 124 3.53 -24.23 2.99
N VAL A 125 4.49 -23.40 3.37
CA VAL A 125 5.44 -22.77 2.47
C VAL A 125 6.86 -23.15 2.85
N ALA A 126 7.61 -23.77 1.94
CA ALA A 126 9.01 -24.02 2.14
C ALA A 126 9.80 -22.70 2.26
N ARG A 127 10.81 -22.62 3.15
CA ARG A 127 11.58 -21.40 3.42
C ARG A 127 12.14 -20.73 2.15
N LYS A 128 12.59 -21.52 1.16
CA LYS A 128 13.10 -21.06 -0.13
C LYS A 128 12.04 -20.41 -1.03
N ASN A 129 10.75 -20.68 -0.74
CA ASN A 129 9.61 -20.22 -1.53
C ASN A 129 8.82 -19.09 -0.83
N LEU A 130 9.38 -18.50 0.23
CA LEU A 130 8.76 -17.38 0.94
C LEU A 130 8.49 -16.21 0.00
N GLN A 131 7.30 -15.63 0.13
CA GLN A 131 6.87 -14.45 -0.60
C GLN A 131 6.31 -13.40 0.38
N PRO A 132 6.44 -12.11 0.08
CA PRO A 132 5.83 -11.07 0.90
C PRO A 132 4.36 -11.37 1.21
N GLY A 133 3.98 -11.24 2.49
CA GLY A 133 2.64 -11.56 2.97
C GLY A 133 2.48 -12.96 3.56
N ASP A 134 3.49 -13.85 3.45
CA ASP A 134 3.46 -15.13 4.15
C ASP A 134 3.54 -14.94 5.66
N ILE A 135 2.90 -15.82 6.39
CA ILE A 135 3.03 -15.90 7.85
C ILE A 135 4.24 -16.78 8.15
N VAL A 136 5.15 -16.26 8.96
CA VAL A 136 6.30 -17.03 9.46
C VAL A 136 6.14 -17.24 10.95
N ALA A 137 6.29 -18.49 11.39
CA ALA A 137 6.30 -18.87 12.80
C ALA A 137 7.74 -19.12 13.27
N PHE A 138 7.93 -18.87 14.56
CA PHE A 138 9.20 -18.95 15.26
C PHE A 138 9.05 -19.79 16.53
N TYR A 139 10.17 -20.29 17.01
CA TYR A 139 10.32 -21.19 18.16
C TYR A 139 9.69 -22.57 17.90
N GLY A 140 10.17 -23.60 18.62
CA GLY A 140 9.81 -24.99 18.38
C GLY A 140 8.32 -25.33 18.61
N ASP A 141 7.61 -24.47 19.32
CA ASP A 141 6.19 -24.58 19.65
C ASP A 141 5.30 -23.63 18.82
N ALA A 142 5.86 -22.93 17.82
CA ALA A 142 5.18 -21.90 17.03
C ALA A 142 4.52 -20.81 17.90
N SER A 143 5.10 -20.47 19.06
CA SER A 143 4.55 -19.51 20.01
C SER A 143 4.61 -18.06 19.51
N HIS A 144 5.33 -17.78 18.44
CA HIS A 144 5.46 -16.45 17.87
C HIS A 144 5.32 -16.45 16.35
N VAL A 145 4.71 -15.39 15.82
CA VAL A 145 4.49 -15.22 14.36
C VAL A 145 4.73 -13.79 13.92
N GLY A 146 4.96 -13.64 12.62
CA GLY A 146 5.03 -12.36 11.95
C GLY A 146 4.73 -12.47 10.46
N VAL A 147 4.62 -11.32 9.79
CA VAL A 147 4.41 -11.20 8.35
C VAL A 147 5.75 -11.08 7.64
N TYR A 148 6.06 -12.02 6.76
CA TYR A 148 7.25 -11.93 5.91
C TYR A 148 7.14 -10.74 4.97
N SER A 149 8.07 -9.79 5.05
CA SER A 149 8.04 -8.55 4.28
C SER A 149 8.90 -8.58 3.01
N GLY A 150 9.58 -9.71 2.77
CA GLY A 150 10.58 -9.83 1.70
C GLY A 150 12.01 -9.59 2.21
N HIS A 151 12.99 -9.87 1.35
CA HIS A 151 14.41 -9.57 1.62
C HIS A 151 14.93 -10.11 2.97
N ASN A 152 14.50 -11.32 3.36
CA ASN A 152 14.83 -11.95 4.65
C ASN A 152 14.44 -11.08 5.86
N LYS A 153 13.30 -10.40 5.80
CA LYS A 153 12.77 -9.59 6.90
C LYS A 153 11.34 -10.01 7.26
N VAL A 154 10.96 -9.72 8.50
CA VAL A 154 9.64 -10.01 9.07
C VAL A 154 9.15 -8.82 9.89
N ILE A 155 7.87 -8.49 9.78
CA ILE A 155 7.18 -7.50 10.61
C ILE A 155 6.44 -8.27 11.70
N HIS A 156 6.67 -7.91 12.98
CA HIS A 156 6.07 -8.57 14.11
C HIS A 156 5.79 -7.61 15.28
N ALA A 157 4.90 -8.00 16.19
CA ALA A 157 4.71 -7.39 17.49
C ALA A 157 5.41 -8.29 18.52
N PRO A 158 6.54 -7.88 19.14
CA PRO A 158 7.42 -8.80 19.85
C PRO A 158 6.90 -9.23 21.23
N TYR A 159 6.78 -8.32 22.20
CA TYR A 159 6.36 -8.55 23.59
C TYR A 159 6.07 -7.22 24.29
N GLU A 160 5.55 -7.26 25.50
CA GLU A 160 5.20 -6.08 26.31
C GLU A 160 6.39 -5.10 26.48
N GLY A 161 6.10 -3.81 26.43
CA GLY A 161 7.10 -2.76 26.48
C GLY A 161 7.82 -2.49 25.16
N GLN A 162 7.47 -3.26 24.10
CA GLN A 162 8.00 -3.05 22.75
C GLN A 162 6.89 -2.65 21.78
N THR A 163 7.32 -2.23 20.60
CA THR A 163 6.41 -1.84 19.52
C THR A 163 6.55 -2.77 18.33
N VAL A 164 5.55 -2.78 17.46
CA VAL A 164 5.61 -3.42 16.13
C VAL A 164 6.83 -2.91 15.38
N ARG A 165 7.61 -3.83 14.82
CA ARG A 165 8.84 -3.51 14.10
C ARG A 165 9.17 -4.52 13.00
N GLU A 166 10.06 -4.13 12.11
CA GLU A 166 10.63 -5.01 11.08
C GLU A 166 12.04 -5.44 11.50
N VAL A 167 12.28 -6.74 11.49
CA VAL A 167 13.56 -7.33 11.89
C VAL A 167 14.05 -8.36 10.85
N ALA A 168 15.30 -8.80 10.94
CA ALA A 168 15.81 -9.88 10.10
C ALA A 168 15.08 -11.20 10.41
N LEU A 169 14.78 -12.00 9.39
CA LEU A 169 14.17 -13.33 9.54
C LEU A 169 15.04 -14.26 10.42
N SER A 170 16.34 -14.04 10.45
CA SER A 170 17.29 -14.79 11.24
C SER A 170 17.40 -14.35 12.70
N SER A 171 16.69 -13.30 13.11
CA SER A 171 16.76 -12.79 14.49
C SER A 171 16.06 -13.70 15.51
N MET A 172 15.25 -14.66 15.03
CA MET A 172 14.51 -15.63 15.85
C MET A 172 14.63 -17.03 15.24
N PRO A 173 14.55 -18.11 16.07
CA PRO A 173 14.56 -19.49 15.58
C PRO A 173 13.37 -19.76 14.66
N TYR A 174 13.62 -19.98 13.38
CA TYR A 174 12.60 -20.28 12.38
C TYR A 174 11.95 -21.65 12.63
N TYR A 175 10.61 -21.68 12.70
CA TYR A 175 9.81 -22.91 12.82
C TYR A 175 9.25 -23.35 11.46
N GLY A 176 8.51 -22.48 10.80
CA GLY A 176 7.83 -22.79 9.56
C GLY A 176 7.15 -21.56 8.96
N ALA A 177 6.48 -21.76 7.81
CA ALA A 177 5.72 -20.70 7.18
C ALA A 177 4.45 -21.25 6.49
N THR A 178 3.45 -20.37 6.37
CA THR A 178 2.17 -20.69 5.74
C THR A 178 1.63 -19.51 4.94
N ARG A 179 0.70 -19.77 4.03
CA ARG A 179 0.07 -18.79 3.14
C ARG A 179 -1.43 -18.98 3.06
N TYR A 180 -2.18 -17.86 3.11
CA TYR A 180 -3.67 -17.84 3.07
C TYR A 180 -4.25 -17.15 1.82
N TYR A 181 -3.44 -16.71 0.88
CA TYR A 181 -3.87 -15.95 -0.31
C TYR A 181 -3.38 -16.53 -1.64
#